data_012cb9b4a4e0ea6db0a3e89968f27fd0
#
_entry.id   012cb9b4a4e0ea6db0a3e89968f27fd0
#
_cell.length_a   1.000
_cell.length_b   1.000
_cell.length_c   1.000
_cell.angle_alpha   90.00
_cell.angle_beta   90.00
_cell.angle_gamma   90.00
#
_symmetry.space_group_name_H-M   'P 1'
#
loop_
_entity.id
_entity.type
_entity.pdbx_description
1 polymer ?
#
loop_
_entity_poly.entity_id
_entity_poly.type
_entity_poly.pdbx_seq_one_letter_code
_entity_poly.pdbx_strand_id
1 'polypeptide(L)'
;SSTAELPADFTGGIVNIETKDFPNQKENSISISADYNPNYHFNNDFLSYKGGKTDFLGFDDGSRNLVVDTYRLGNNFDPRLTTNSSNLENITKLAKKFNPQMGVMKIPNALDFSLSYSYGNQFDVGKNGKKLGILGSLSYKNRSTFYENIENNIYNKDSDSKISELEPNRIQIGNIGSSEVTLSTLFGLSLKSEKTKYKFNFLHIQNGESNAGKFRQETKFSDNIDFNKENLEYTERGITNAFLSGLHSFDQGNFKIDWVISPTFAKIHDKDFRVVSFQDEDGVYSFKENTEPKRIWRTNDESNYVSKLNFSKKYILFQ
;
A
#
# COMPACT_ATOMS: atom_id res chain seq x y z
N SER A 1 16.21 7.68 23.16
CA SER A 1 16.98 6.65 23.92
C SER A 1 16.40 5.29 23.63
N SER A 2 17.21 4.39 23.07
CA SER A 2 16.84 3.00 22.92
C SER A 2 16.69 2.37 24.31
N THR A 3 15.52 1.84 24.62
CA THR A 3 15.33 1.02 25.82
C THR A 3 15.58 -0.43 25.47
N ALA A 4 15.98 -1.24 26.46
CA ALA A 4 16.25 -2.67 26.28
C ALA A 4 15.03 -3.49 25.78
N GLU A 5 13.87 -2.87 25.72
CA GLU A 5 12.61 -3.47 25.22
C GLU A 5 12.44 -3.36 23.68
N LEU A 6 13.34 -2.64 23.01
CA LEU A 6 13.26 -2.39 21.57
C LEU A 6 14.18 -3.33 20.79
N PRO A 7 13.84 -3.70 19.54
CA PRO A 7 14.74 -4.43 18.67
C PRO A 7 16.09 -3.71 18.50
N ALA A 8 17.17 -4.46 18.40
CA ALA A 8 18.54 -3.92 18.34
C ALA A 8 18.83 -3.11 17.05
N ASP A 9 18.06 -3.36 15.99
CA ASP A 9 18.13 -2.70 14.67
C ASP A 9 17.21 -1.48 14.55
N PHE A 10 16.64 -1.05 15.67
CA PHE A 10 15.69 0.07 15.70
C PHE A 10 16.38 1.42 15.40
N THR A 11 16.01 2.06 14.29
CA THR A 11 16.60 3.32 13.83
C THR A 11 15.62 4.51 13.76
N GLY A 12 14.37 4.30 14.11
CA GLY A 12 13.30 5.28 13.93
C GLY A 12 12.47 5.59 15.19
N GLY A 13 11.29 6.18 15.02
CA GLY A 13 10.32 6.42 16.08
C GLY A 13 9.40 5.22 16.31
N ILE A 14 8.98 4.98 17.55
CA ILE A 14 7.95 3.97 17.86
C ILE A 14 6.60 4.65 17.95
N VAL A 15 5.64 4.08 17.25
CA VAL A 15 4.22 4.37 17.43
C VAL A 15 3.59 3.17 18.13
N ASN A 16 3.25 3.32 19.40
CA ASN A 16 2.50 2.31 20.14
C ASN A 16 1.01 2.63 20.03
N ILE A 17 0.25 1.78 19.35
CA ILE A 17 -1.20 1.93 19.20
C ILE A 17 -1.88 1.04 20.24
N GLU A 18 -2.46 1.66 21.25
CA GLU A 18 -3.28 0.96 22.24
C GLU A 18 -4.77 1.13 21.88
N THR A 19 -5.43 0.03 21.60
CA THR A 19 -6.89 0.04 21.43
C THR A 19 -7.57 0.14 22.79
N LYS A 20 -8.71 0.86 22.85
CA LYS A 20 -9.56 0.85 24.07
C LYS A 20 -9.92 -0.61 24.40
N ASP A 21 -9.74 -1.00 25.64
CA ASP A 21 -9.96 -2.38 26.07
C ASP A 21 -11.44 -2.75 26.12
N PHE A 22 -12.25 -1.85 26.68
CA PHE A 22 -13.68 -2.03 26.85
C PHE A 22 -14.39 -0.69 26.71
N PRO A 23 -15.45 -0.58 25.91
CA PRO A 23 -16.39 0.51 26.05
C PRO A 23 -17.10 0.35 27.41
N ASN A 24 -17.13 1.41 28.19
CA ASN A 24 -17.82 1.41 29.50
C ASN A 24 -19.34 1.29 29.35
N GLN A 25 -19.85 1.63 28.18
CA GLN A 25 -21.26 1.57 27.80
C GLN A 25 -21.36 1.18 26.32
N LYS A 26 -22.55 0.80 25.88
CA LYS A 26 -22.81 0.55 24.47
C LYS A 26 -22.55 1.80 23.64
N GLU A 27 -21.63 1.69 22.71
CA GLU A 27 -21.29 2.74 21.75
C GLU A 27 -21.62 2.24 20.34
N ASN A 28 -22.22 3.10 19.54
CA ASN A 28 -22.54 2.84 18.15
C ASN A 28 -22.36 4.12 17.36
N SER A 29 -21.52 4.10 16.34
CA SER A 29 -21.17 5.29 15.58
C SER A 29 -21.15 4.97 14.08
N ILE A 30 -21.80 5.84 13.32
CA ILE A 30 -21.70 5.87 11.86
C ILE A 30 -21.13 7.25 11.49
N SER A 31 -20.12 7.27 10.65
CA SER A 31 -19.56 8.50 10.10
C SER A 31 -19.53 8.41 8.59
N ILE A 32 -20.01 9.47 7.93
CA ILE A 32 -20.00 9.62 6.48
C ILE A 32 -19.37 10.97 6.21
N SER A 33 -18.35 11.03 5.35
CA SER A 33 -17.79 12.28 4.86
C SER A 33 -17.64 12.26 3.35
N ALA A 34 -17.73 13.45 2.76
CA ALA A 34 -17.43 13.69 1.36
C ALA A 34 -16.53 14.91 1.28
N ASP A 35 -15.46 14.80 0.49
CA ASP A 35 -14.49 15.87 0.30
C ASP A 35 -14.51 16.32 -1.15
N TYR A 36 -14.45 17.63 -1.36
CA TYR A 36 -14.43 18.25 -2.68
C TYR A 36 -13.21 19.15 -2.84
N ASN A 37 -12.48 18.92 -3.92
CA ASN A 37 -11.41 19.83 -4.36
C ASN A 37 -11.63 20.16 -5.82
N PRO A 38 -11.83 21.46 -6.18
CA PRO A 38 -12.13 21.88 -7.53
C PRO A 38 -11.00 21.62 -8.53
N ASN A 39 -9.77 21.42 -8.07
CA ASN A 39 -8.63 21.21 -8.95
C ASN A 39 -8.63 19.82 -9.61
N TYR A 40 -9.26 18.84 -8.99
CA TYR A 40 -9.22 17.46 -9.52
C TYR A 40 -10.56 16.73 -9.51
N HIS A 41 -11.55 17.11 -8.70
CA HIS A 41 -12.88 16.49 -8.78
C HIS A 41 -13.67 17.05 -9.96
N PHE A 42 -14.29 16.13 -10.71
CA PHE A 42 -15.01 16.43 -11.96
C PHE A 42 -14.14 17.09 -13.04
N ASN A 43 -12.81 16.96 -12.89
CA ASN A 43 -11.85 17.45 -13.87
C ASN A 43 -11.78 16.51 -15.07
N ASN A 44 -12.10 17.00 -16.27
CA ASN A 44 -12.05 16.22 -17.51
C ASN A 44 -10.63 15.85 -17.95
N ASP A 45 -9.62 16.51 -17.40
CA ASP A 45 -8.21 16.24 -17.67
C ASP A 45 -7.57 15.27 -16.67
N PHE A 46 -8.36 14.76 -15.70
CA PHE A 46 -7.88 13.79 -14.74
C PHE A 46 -7.35 12.53 -15.42
N LEU A 47 -6.07 12.20 -15.17
CA LEU A 47 -5.43 11.05 -15.77
C LEU A 47 -5.77 9.78 -15.00
N SER A 48 -6.19 8.75 -15.73
CA SER A 48 -6.54 7.45 -15.22
C SER A 48 -6.34 6.37 -16.28
N TYR A 49 -6.82 5.17 -16.04
CA TYR A 49 -6.90 4.09 -17.01
C TYR A 49 -8.00 3.09 -16.59
N LYS A 50 -8.37 2.19 -17.51
CA LYS A 50 -9.37 1.17 -17.20
C LYS A 50 -8.81 0.14 -16.21
N GLY A 51 -9.31 0.18 -14.99
CA GLY A 51 -8.94 -0.70 -13.90
C GLY A 51 -9.62 -2.07 -13.91
N GLY A 52 -9.33 -2.88 -12.87
CA GLY A 52 -10.03 -4.13 -12.57
C GLY A 52 -11.41 -3.91 -11.96
N LYS A 53 -12.21 -4.97 -11.92
CA LYS A 53 -13.60 -4.90 -11.39
C LYS A 53 -13.65 -4.74 -9.87
N THR A 54 -12.59 -5.06 -9.17
CA THR A 54 -12.49 -5.02 -7.69
C THR A 54 -11.59 -3.92 -7.16
N ASP A 55 -11.08 -3.04 -8.03
CA ASP A 55 -10.26 -1.89 -7.64
C ASP A 55 -10.97 -0.98 -6.63
N PHE A 56 -12.30 -0.87 -6.74
CA PHE A 56 -13.10 -0.11 -5.79
C PHE A 56 -13.13 -0.68 -4.37
N LEU A 57 -12.63 -1.90 -4.15
CA LEU A 57 -12.40 -2.51 -2.84
C LEU A 57 -10.92 -2.54 -2.43
N GLY A 58 -10.04 -2.02 -3.29
CA GLY A 58 -8.59 -2.06 -3.08
C GLY A 58 -7.93 -3.41 -3.40
N PHE A 59 -8.61 -4.28 -4.17
CA PHE A 59 -8.11 -5.60 -4.57
C PHE A 59 -7.99 -5.69 -6.09
N ASP A 60 -6.93 -6.34 -6.58
CA ASP A 60 -6.85 -6.76 -7.97
C ASP A 60 -7.77 -7.97 -8.22
N ASP A 61 -8.52 -7.97 -9.32
CA ASP A 61 -9.41 -9.05 -9.75
C ASP A 61 -8.71 -10.16 -10.52
N GLY A 62 -7.38 -10.13 -10.59
CA GLY A 62 -6.55 -11.04 -11.37
C GLY A 62 -6.32 -10.60 -12.81
N SER A 63 -6.95 -9.52 -13.27
CA SER A 63 -6.77 -8.99 -14.64
C SER A 63 -5.37 -8.45 -14.90
N ARG A 64 -4.59 -8.19 -13.85
CA ARG A 64 -3.20 -7.73 -13.88
C ARG A 64 -2.19 -8.83 -13.54
N ASN A 65 -2.63 -10.07 -13.41
CA ASN A 65 -1.71 -11.17 -13.15
C ASN A 65 -0.73 -11.38 -14.31
N LEU A 66 0.49 -11.80 -13.96
CA LEU A 66 1.45 -12.24 -14.96
C LEU A 66 0.90 -13.49 -15.66
N VAL A 67 0.64 -13.37 -16.97
CA VAL A 67 0.00 -14.44 -17.77
C VAL A 67 0.98 -15.54 -18.19
N VAL A 68 2.25 -15.38 -17.85
CA VAL A 68 3.35 -16.28 -18.22
C VAL A 68 3.92 -16.87 -16.94
N ASP A 69 3.99 -18.20 -16.89
CA ASP A 69 4.74 -18.89 -15.85
C ASP A 69 6.24 -18.77 -16.16
N THR A 70 6.92 -17.86 -15.48
CA THR A 70 8.35 -17.61 -15.66
C THR A 70 9.21 -18.84 -15.40
N TYR A 71 8.77 -19.76 -14.55
CA TYR A 71 9.43 -21.04 -14.31
C TYR A 71 9.40 -21.96 -15.53
N ARG A 72 8.33 -21.93 -16.31
CA ARG A 72 8.19 -22.76 -17.53
C ARG A 72 8.93 -22.21 -18.73
N LEU A 73 9.18 -20.89 -18.77
CA LEU A 73 9.91 -20.27 -19.88
C LEU A 73 11.43 -20.36 -19.72
N GLY A 74 11.92 -20.66 -18.53
CA GLY A 74 13.35 -20.66 -18.20
C GLY A 74 13.96 -19.25 -18.15
N ASN A 75 15.12 -19.15 -17.49
CA ASN A 75 15.80 -17.85 -17.28
C ASN A 75 16.37 -17.22 -18.56
N ASN A 76 16.40 -17.97 -19.68
CA ASN A 76 17.00 -17.55 -20.95
C ASN A 76 15.97 -17.36 -22.06
N PHE A 77 14.68 -17.24 -21.72
CA PHE A 77 13.66 -17.01 -22.74
C PHE A 77 13.68 -15.54 -23.16
N ASP A 78 14.29 -15.25 -24.29
CA ASP A 78 14.20 -13.96 -24.96
C ASP A 78 13.35 -14.14 -26.25
N PRO A 79 12.13 -13.58 -26.29
CA PRO A 79 11.28 -13.69 -27.46
C PRO A 79 11.87 -13.07 -28.72
N ARG A 80 12.82 -12.14 -28.57
CA ARG A 80 13.51 -11.49 -29.71
C ARG A 80 14.51 -12.39 -30.41
N LEU A 81 15.01 -13.41 -29.70
CA LEU A 81 16.04 -14.31 -30.20
C LEU A 81 15.49 -15.59 -30.87
N THR A 82 14.17 -15.76 -30.90
CA THR A 82 13.60 -16.96 -31.47
C THR A 82 13.33 -16.81 -32.97
N THR A 83 13.88 -17.71 -33.78
CA THR A 83 13.64 -17.79 -35.24
C THR A 83 12.70 -18.93 -35.61
N ASN A 84 12.30 -19.75 -34.63
CA ASN A 84 11.43 -20.92 -34.87
C ASN A 84 9.96 -20.46 -34.97
N SER A 85 9.30 -20.78 -36.08
CA SER A 85 7.91 -20.38 -36.37
C SER A 85 6.90 -20.88 -35.33
N SER A 86 7.07 -22.06 -34.77
CA SER A 86 6.18 -22.58 -33.71
C SER A 86 6.32 -21.81 -32.39
N ASN A 87 7.51 -21.37 -32.09
CA ASN A 87 7.75 -20.50 -30.91
C ASN A 87 7.15 -19.10 -31.11
N LEU A 88 7.25 -18.54 -32.31
CA LEU A 88 6.64 -17.24 -32.64
C LEU A 88 5.12 -17.27 -32.48
N GLU A 89 4.47 -18.37 -32.90
CA GLU A 89 3.03 -18.54 -32.71
C GLU A 89 2.66 -18.60 -31.21
N ASN A 90 3.39 -19.34 -30.42
CA ASN A 90 3.19 -19.43 -28.97
C ASN A 90 3.42 -18.09 -28.25
N ILE A 91 4.47 -17.38 -28.66
CA ILE A 91 4.76 -16.01 -28.14
C ILE A 91 3.61 -15.06 -28.47
N THR A 92 3.12 -15.11 -29.71
CA THR A 92 1.99 -14.27 -30.14
C THR A 92 0.72 -14.61 -29.34
N LYS A 93 0.43 -15.88 -29.09
CA LYS A 93 -0.70 -16.31 -28.25
C LYS A 93 -0.56 -15.83 -26.81
N LEU A 94 0.66 -15.85 -26.25
CA LEU A 94 0.93 -15.32 -24.92
C LEU A 94 0.79 -13.79 -24.89
N ALA A 95 1.37 -13.08 -25.85
CA ALA A 95 1.30 -11.63 -25.93
C ALA A 95 -0.15 -11.12 -25.99
N LYS A 96 -1.03 -11.82 -26.72
CA LYS A 96 -2.46 -11.48 -26.80
C LYS A 96 -3.23 -11.63 -25.50
N LYS A 97 -2.69 -12.32 -24.48
CA LYS A 97 -3.31 -12.44 -23.16
C LYS A 97 -3.06 -11.23 -22.25
N PHE A 98 -2.05 -10.42 -22.54
CA PHE A 98 -1.81 -9.21 -21.79
C PHE A 98 -2.83 -8.13 -22.14
N ASN A 99 -3.21 -7.34 -21.15
CA ASN A 99 -4.02 -6.16 -21.41
C ASN A 99 -3.25 -5.19 -22.35
N PRO A 100 -3.80 -4.83 -23.52
CA PRO A 100 -3.08 -4.03 -24.52
C PRO A 100 -2.92 -2.56 -24.13
N GLN A 101 -3.63 -2.08 -23.12
CA GLN A 101 -3.56 -0.67 -22.73
C GLN A 101 -2.20 -0.37 -22.10
N MET A 102 -1.43 0.52 -22.71
CA MET A 102 -0.14 1.00 -22.24
C MET A 102 -0.15 2.50 -21.90
N GLY A 103 -1.11 3.23 -22.44
CA GLY A 103 -1.23 4.68 -22.27
C GLY A 103 -2.34 5.10 -21.32
N VAL A 104 -2.24 6.33 -20.83
CA VAL A 104 -3.23 6.96 -19.95
C VAL A 104 -4.51 7.30 -20.70
N MET A 105 -5.59 7.43 -19.95
CA MET A 105 -6.87 7.95 -20.40
C MET A 105 -7.27 9.15 -19.54
N LYS A 106 -8.01 10.08 -20.09
CA LYS A 106 -8.65 11.14 -19.33
C LYS A 106 -10.04 10.65 -18.92
N ILE A 107 -10.23 10.45 -17.61
CA ILE A 107 -11.47 9.94 -17.03
C ILE A 107 -11.82 10.82 -15.83
N PRO A 108 -12.89 11.64 -15.91
CA PRO A 108 -13.31 12.46 -14.78
C PRO A 108 -13.54 11.60 -13.54
N ASN A 109 -12.99 12.01 -12.41
CA ASN A 109 -13.23 11.36 -11.13
C ASN A 109 -14.43 11.98 -10.39
N ALA A 110 -15.00 11.19 -9.49
CA ALA A 110 -16.07 11.62 -8.59
C ALA A 110 -15.50 12.24 -7.30
N LEU A 111 -16.38 12.68 -6.42
CA LEU A 111 -16.02 13.14 -5.06
C LEU A 111 -15.29 12.05 -4.29
N ASP A 112 -14.35 12.47 -3.47
CA ASP A 112 -13.80 11.62 -2.44
C ASP A 112 -14.86 11.39 -1.36
N PHE A 113 -14.90 10.18 -0.83
CA PHE A 113 -15.82 9.88 0.26
C PHE A 113 -15.25 8.87 1.23
N SER A 114 -15.75 8.91 2.45
CA SER A 114 -15.50 7.88 3.42
C SER A 114 -16.76 7.49 4.18
N LEU A 115 -16.82 6.21 4.53
CA LEU A 115 -17.87 5.62 5.35
C LEU A 115 -17.21 4.82 6.45
N SER A 116 -17.59 5.03 7.70
CA SER A 116 -17.16 4.18 8.79
C SER A 116 -18.30 3.84 9.72
N TYR A 117 -18.24 2.61 10.23
CA TYR A 117 -19.12 2.11 11.26
C TYR A 117 -18.31 1.52 12.40
N SER A 118 -18.64 1.87 13.63
CA SER A 118 -18.04 1.26 14.80
C SER A 118 -19.10 0.89 15.83
N TYR A 119 -18.87 -0.25 16.47
CA TYR A 119 -19.69 -0.80 17.52
C TYR A 119 -18.82 -1.23 18.68
N GLY A 120 -19.25 -0.91 19.89
CA GLY A 120 -18.63 -1.38 21.12
C GLY A 120 -19.70 -1.65 22.18
N ASN A 121 -19.53 -2.74 22.93
CA ASN A 121 -20.42 -3.06 24.05
C ASN A 121 -19.71 -3.95 25.05
N GLN A 122 -20.22 -3.93 26.28
CA GLN A 122 -19.75 -4.77 27.38
C GLN A 122 -20.95 -5.52 27.95
N PHE A 123 -20.75 -6.81 28.24
CA PHE A 123 -21.75 -7.70 28.78
C PHE A 123 -21.24 -8.34 30.07
N ASP A 124 -22.09 -8.44 31.07
CA ASP A 124 -21.82 -9.26 32.24
C ASP A 124 -22.07 -10.74 31.91
N VAL A 125 -21.07 -11.60 32.20
CA VAL A 125 -21.06 -13.01 31.84
C VAL A 125 -20.87 -13.84 33.09
N GLY A 126 -21.88 -14.64 33.40
CA GLY A 126 -21.86 -15.56 34.55
C GLY A 126 -22.05 -14.86 35.90
N LYS A 127 -21.85 -15.63 37.00
CA LYS A 127 -22.22 -15.19 38.35
C LYS A 127 -21.09 -14.44 39.11
N ASN A 128 -19.87 -14.33 38.55
CA ASN A 128 -18.68 -13.85 39.30
C ASN A 128 -18.11 -12.54 38.77
N GLY A 129 -18.97 -11.60 38.35
CA GLY A 129 -18.50 -10.27 37.90
C GLY A 129 -17.59 -10.32 36.65
N LYS A 130 -17.66 -11.41 35.86
CA LYS A 130 -16.93 -11.50 34.60
C LYS A 130 -17.59 -10.59 33.55
N LYS A 131 -16.75 -9.89 32.82
CA LYS A 131 -17.20 -8.97 31.75
C LYS A 131 -16.61 -9.37 30.41
N LEU A 132 -17.47 -9.47 29.40
CA LEU A 132 -17.10 -9.68 28.01
C LEU A 132 -17.24 -8.36 27.27
N GLY A 133 -16.18 -7.84 26.72
CA GLY A 133 -16.17 -6.68 25.84
C GLY A 133 -16.09 -7.13 24.38
N ILE A 134 -16.88 -6.51 23.54
CA ILE A 134 -16.85 -6.69 22.08
C ILE A 134 -16.69 -5.33 21.45
N LEU A 135 -15.78 -5.26 20.49
CA LEU A 135 -15.58 -4.06 19.69
C LEU A 135 -15.43 -4.45 18.23
N GLY A 136 -16.03 -3.66 17.32
CA GLY A 136 -15.91 -3.85 15.89
C GLY A 136 -15.87 -2.50 15.18
N SER A 137 -15.05 -2.38 14.13
CA SER A 137 -15.06 -1.23 13.27
C SER A 137 -14.80 -1.66 11.83
N LEU A 138 -15.53 -1.06 10.91
CA LEU A 138 -15.34 -1.18 9.47
C LEU A 138 -15.26 0.23 8.89
N SER A 139 -14.26 0.51 8.07
CA SER A 139 -14.15 1.76 7.36
C SER A 139 -13.77 1.55 5.91
N TYR A 140 -14.37 2.35 5.06
CA TYR A 140 -14.06 2.46 3.64
C TYR A 140 -13.72 3.91 3.33
N LYS A 141 -12.65 4.13 2.58
CA LYS A 141 -12.25 5.45 2.12
C LYS A 141 -11.82 5.38 0.66
N ASN A 142 -12.34 6.29 -0.13
CA ASN A 142 -11.88 6.57 -1.49
C ASN A 142 -11.29 7.97 -1.52
N ARG A 143 -10.16 8.14 -2.18
CA ARG A 143 -9.46 9.42 -2.32
C ARG A 143 -8.82 9.51 -3.70
N SER A 144 -8.90 10.70 -4.29
CA SER A 144 -8.23 11.02 -5.55
C SER A 144 -7.34 12.24 -5.39
N THR A 145 -6.25 12.29 -6.17
CA THR A 145 -5.39 13.46 -6.28
C THR A 145 -4.95 13.64 -7.71
N PHE A 146 -4.81 14.88 -8.14
CA PHE A 146 -4.30 15.23 -9.46
C PHE A 146 -3.27 16.33 -9.33
N TYR A 147 -2.10 16.08 -9.86
CA TYR A 147 -1.00 17.03 -9.89
C TYR A 147 -0.67 17.36 -11.33
N GLU A 148 -0.69 18.65 -11.64
CA GLU A 148 -0.31 19.17 -12.95
C GLU A 148 1.08 19.78 -12.89
N ASN A 149 1.79 19.72 -14.01
CA ASN A 149 3.12 20.33 -14.19
C ASN A 149 4.14 19.90 -13.11
N ILE A 150 4.10 18.61 -12.74
CA ILE A 150 5.12 18.06 -11.83
C ILE A 150 6.45 18.06 -12.56
N GLU A 151 7.46 18.59 -11.90
CA GLU A 151 8.82 18.59 -12.39
C GLU A 151 9.65 17.50 -11.70
N ASN A 152 10.36 16.72 -12.51
CA ASN A 152 11.34 15.73 -12.03
C ASN A 152 12.63 15.86 -12.84
N ASN A 153 13.44 16.82 -12.46
CA ASN A 153 14.61 17.26 -13.19
C ASN A 153 15.89 16.68 -12.60
N ILE A 154 16.85 16.34 -13.47
CA ILE A 154 18.20 15.93 -13.08
C ILE A 154 19.17 16.96 -13.63
N TYR A 155 20.05 17.44 -12.76
CA TYR A 155 21.10 18.38 -13.08
C TYR A 155 22.47 17.75 -12.81
N ASN A 156 23.45 18.07 -13.65
CA ASN A 156 24.84 17.71 -13.46
C ASN A 156 25.64 18.95 -13.03
N LYS A 157 26.65 18.72 -12.21
CA LYS A 157 27.65 19.74 -11.95
C LYS A 157 28.70 19.68 -13.06
N ASP A 158 29.12 20.85 -13.56
CA ASP A 158 30.23 20.95 -14.49
C ASP A 158 31.53 20.36 -13.91
N SER A 159 32.38 19.78 -14.76
CA SER A 159 33.68 19.26 -14.38
C SER A 159 34.67 20.36 -13.93
N ASP A 160 34.48 21.60 -14.40
CA ASP A 160 35.22 22.76 -13.89
C ASP A 160 34.66 23.18 -12.52
N SER A 161 35.50 23.03 -11.49
CA SER A 161 35.14 23.40 -10.12
C SER A 161 34.85 24.88 -9.91
N LYS A 162 35.22 25.75 -10.86
CA LYS A 162 34.93 27.18 -10.82
C LYS A 162 33.53 27.53 -11.27
N ILE A 163 32.87 26.62 -12.00
CA ILE A 163 31.48 26.79 -12.42
C ILE A 163 30.61 26.26 -11.30
N SER A 164 29.82 27.14 -10.66
CA SER A 164 28.93 26.79 -9.57
C SER A 164 27.51 26.45 -10.05
N GLU A 165 27.18 26.78 -11.27
CA GLU A 165 25.87 26.53 -11.86
C GLU A 165 25.73 25.05 -12.23
N LEU A 166 24.46 24.55 -12.09
CA LEU A 166 24.10 23.19 -12.46
C LEU A 166 23.55 23.19 -13.88
N GLU A 167 24.02 22.27 -14.71
CA GLU A 167 23.52 22.07 -16.06
C GLU A 167 22.38 21.04 -16.07
N PRO A 168 21.25 21.33 -16.75
CA PRO A 168 20.17 20.36 -16.87
C PRO A 168 20.63 19.17 -17.72
N ASN A 169 20.56 17.97 -17.14
CA ASN A 169 20.78 16.73 -17.85
C ASN A 169 19.48 16.17 -18.42
N ARG A 170 18.44 16.14 -17.57
CA ARG A 170 17.12 15.68 -17.91
C ARG A 170 16.07 16.59 -17.29
N ILE A 171 15.20 17.13 -18.10
CA ILE A 171 14.03 17.88 -17.67
C ILE A 171 12.81 17.01 -17.94
N GLN A 172 11.98 16.76 -16.93
CA GLN A 172 10.76 15.98 -17.04
C GLN A 172 9.62 16.76 -16.40
N ILE A 173 8.61 17.10 -17.20
CA ILE A 173 7.42 17.83 -16.76
C ILE A 173 6.19 17.02 -17.16
N GLY A 174 5.21 16.90 -16.27
CA GLY A 174 4.00 16.16 -16.59
C GLY A 174 2.93 16.21 -15.52
N ASN A 175 1.91 15.40 -15.73
CA ASN A 175 0.75 15.30 -14.87
C ASN A 175 0.60 13.88 -14.33
N ILE A 176 0.09 13.76 -13.10
CA ILE A 176 -0.22 12.48 -12.46
C ILE A 176 -1.62 12.54 -11.86
N GLY A 177 -2.46 11.58 -12.24
CA GLY A 177 -3.71 11.25 -11.55
C GLY A 177 -3.51 10.02 -10.66
N SER A 178 -3.96 10.10 -9.42
CA SER A 178 -3.93 9.01 -8.46
C SER A 178 -5.31 8.78 -7.86
N SER A 179 -5.70 7.53 -7.75
CA SER A 179 -6.92 7.10 -7.06
C SER A 179 -6.58 6.01 -6.06
N GLU A 180 -6.96 6.21 -4.82
CA GLU A 180 -6.64 5.33 -3.70
C GLU A 180 -7.92 4.87 -3.00
N VAL A 181 -8.02 3.60 -2.72
CA VAL A 181 -9.11 3.00 -1.93
C VAL A 181 -8.50 2.30 -0.73
N THR A 182 -9.05 2.56 0.45
CA THR A 182 -8.64 1.89 1.69
C THR A 182 -9.86 1.28 2.37
N LEU A 183 -9.79 -0.02 2.64
CA LEU A 183 -10.74 -0.77 3.44
C LEU A 183 -10.06 -1.21 4.73
N SER A 184 -10.63 -0.88 5.89
CA SER A 184 -10.06 -1.25 7.19
C SER A 184 -11.11 -1.96 8.04
N THR A 185 -10.72 -3.05 8.68
CA THR A 185 -11.55 -3.83 9.58
C THR A 185 -10.81 -4.03 10.90
N LEU A 186 -11.46 -3.72 12.00
CA LEU A 186 -10.99 -4.00 13.34
C LEU A 186 -12.06 -4.81 14.08
N PHE A 187 -11.64 -5.90 14.71
CA PHE A 187 -12.48 -6.69 15.60
C PHE A 187 -11.73 -6.95 16.90
N GLY A 188 -12.38 -6.77 18.04
CA GLY A 188 -11.80 -6.99 19.35
C GLY A 188 -12.75 -7.74 20.28
N LEU A 189 -12.17 -8.66 21.04
CA LEU A 189 -12.80 -9.37 22.15
C LEU A 189 -11.95 -9.19 23.39
N SER A 190 -12.59 -8.96 24.53
CA SER A 190 -11.91 -8.90 25.81
C SER A 190 -12.75 -9.61 26.86
N LEU A 191 -12.10 -10.46 27.63
CA LEU A 191 -12.70 -11.13 28.78
C LEU A 191 -11.95 -10.71 30.04
N LYS A 192 -12.68 -10.10 30.99
CA LYS A 192 -12.12 -9.63 32.24
C LYS A 192 -12.82 -10.32 33.41
N SER A 193 -12.03 -10.77 34.38
CA SER A 193 -12.46 -11.20 35.71
C SER A 193 -11.66 -10.41 36.77
N GLU A 194 -11.87 -10.68 38.04
CA GLU A 194 -11.10 -10.05 39.13
C GLU A 194 -9.58 -10.28 39.01
N LYS A 195 -9.18 -11.47 38.57
CA LYS A 195 -7.76 -11.88 38.59
C LYS A 195 -7.16 -12.04 37.20
N THR A 196 -7.98 -12.04 36.16
CA THR A 196 -7.54 -12.38 34.81
C THR A 196 -8.18 -11.49 33.78
N LYS A 197 -7.40 -11.08 32.79
CA LYS A 197 -7.86 -10.37 31.62
C LYS A 197 -7.25 -10.99 30.37
N TYR A 198 -8.10 -11.33 29.40
CA TYR A 198 -7.70 -11.74 28.07
C TYR A 198 -8.17 -10.68 27.07
N LYS A 199 -7.36 -10.45 26.02
CA LYS A 199 -7.68 -9.55 24.95
C LYS A 199 -7.26 -10.17 23.62
N PHE A 200 -8.18 -10.19 22.68
CA PHE A 200 -7.93 -10.55 21.30
C PHE A 200 -8.33 -9.38 20.41
N ASN A 201 -7.44 -8.97 19.51
CA ASN A 201 -7.72 -8.00 18.45
C ASN A 201 -7.32 -8.60 17.11
N PHE A 202 -8.13 -8.35 16.11
CA PHE A 202 -7.85 -8.62 14.71
C PHE A 202 -7.95 -7.31 13.93
N LEU A 203 -6.91 -6.95 13.20
CA LEU A 203 -6.85 -5.79 12.32
C LEU A 203 -6.53 -6.27 10.92
N HIS A 204 -7.30 -5.82 9.94
CA HIS A 204 -6.98 -5.96 8.54
C HIS A 204 -7.15 -4.62 7.84
N ILE A 205 -6.13 -4.19 7.10
CA ILE A 205 -6.15 -3.00 6.25
C ILE A 205 -5.78 -3.45 4.85
N GLN A 206 -6.64 -3.16 3.90
CA GLN A 206 -6.43 -3.35 2.47
C GLN A 206 -6.42 -1.99 1.79
N ASN A 207 -5.41 -1.76 0.97
CA ASN A 207 -5.25 -0.54 0.19
C ASN A 207 -4.96 -0.90 -1.26
N GLY A 208 -5.63 -0.25 -2.19
CA GLY A 208 -5.37 -0.31 -3.62
C GLY A 208 -5.16 1.10 -4.15
N GLU A 209 -4.03 1.33 -4.79
CA GLU A 209 -3.65 2.62 -5.36
C GLU A 209 -3.41 2.48 -6.85
N SER A 210 -4.12 3.29 -7.64
CA SER A 210 -4.00 3.37 -9.09
C SER A 210 -3.39 4.70 -9.47
N ASN A 211 -2.27 4.70 -10.18
CA ASN A 211 -1.58 5.90 -10.66
C ASN A 211 -1.47 5.89 -12.18
N ALA A 212 -1.76 7.03 -12.80
CA ALA A 212 -1.60 7.25 -14.22
C ALA A 212 -0.82 8.56 -14.45
N GLY A 213 0.35 8.46 -15.06
CA GLY A 213 1.23 9.59 -15.30
C GLY A 213 1.51 9.80 -16.78
N LYS A 214 1.56 11.07 -17.20
CA LYS A 214 1.97 11.48 -18.55
C LYS A 214 2.98 12.62 -18.45
N PHE A 215 4.15 12.43 -19.05
CA PHE A 215 5.28 13.33 -18.96
C PHE A 215 5.87 13.61 -20.33
N ARG A 216 6.36 14.82 -20.52
CA ARG A 216 7.35 15.16 -21.53
C ARG A 216 8.72 15.18 -20.89
N GLN A 217 9.67 14.48 -21.47
CA GLN A 217 11.04 14.41 -21.01
C GLN A 217 11.98 14.90 -22.10
N GLU A 218 12.80 15.89 -21.77
CA GLU A 218 13.92 16.37 -22.58
C GLU A 218 15.22 15.89 -21.99
N THR A 219 16.06 15.27 -22.81
CA THR A 219 17.41 14.83 -22.39
C THR A 219 18.45 15.68 -23.12
N LYS A 220 19.24 16.42 -22.34
CA LYS A 220 20.21 17.41 -22.86
C LYS A 220 21.61 16.85 -23.15
N PHE A 221 21.90 15.62 -22.65
CA PHE A 221 23.29 15.14 -22.56
C PHE A 221 23.86 14.53 -23.86
N SER A 222 23.08 14.19 -24.88
CA SER A 222 23.68 13.68 -26.11
C SER A 222 23.07 14.12 -27.42
N ASP A 223 21.79 14.33 -27.55
CA ASP A 223 21.20 14.70 -28.84
C ASP A 223 19.89 15.51 -28.73
N ASN A 224 19.63 16.16 -27.60
CA ASN A 224 18.37 16.87 -27.35
C ASN A 224 17.14 16.01 -27.70
N ILE A 225 17.08 14.80 -27.16
CA ILE A 225 16.01 13.88 -27.50
C ILE A 225 14.81 14.14 -26.59
N ASP A 226 13.67 14.43 -27.20
CA ASP A 226 12.39 14.60 -26.55
C ASP A 226 11.60 13.29 -26.57
N PHE A 227 11.08 12.91 -25.41
CA PHE A 227 10.22 11.74 -25.26
C PHE A 227 8.89 12.14 -24.63
N ASN A 228 7.82 11.53 -25.08
CA ASN A 228 6.61 11.39 -24.32
C ASN A 228 6.67 10.09 -23.52
N LYS A 229 6.42 10.16 -22.23
CA LYS A 229 6.46 9.00 -21.33
C LYS A 229 5.12 8.88 -20.64
N GLU A 230 4.55 7.69 -20.67
CA GLU A 230 3.33 7.37 -19.95
C GLU A 230 3.54 6.17 -19.06
N ASN A 231 2.95 6.21 -17.85
CA ASN A 231 2.99 5.11 -16.91
C ASN A 231 1.62 4.84 -16.30
N LEU A 232 1.34 3.56 -16.10
CA LEU A 232 0.14 3.05 -15.43
C LEU A 232 0.59 2.13 -14.31
N GLU A 233 0.11 2.36 -13.10
CA GLU A 233 0.51 1.61 -11.92
C GLU A 233 -0.73 1.19 -11.12
N TYR A 234 -0.70 -0.03 -10.60
CA TYR A 234 -1.59 -0.47 -9.55
C TYR A 234 -0.79 -1.15 -8.45
N THR A 235 -0.87 -0.58 -7.26
CA THR A 235 -0.20 -1.14 -6.08
C THR A 235 -1.25 -1.60 -5.09
N GLU A 236 -1.20 -2.88 -4.74
CA GLU A 236 -2.01 -3.50 -3.70
C GLU A 236 -1.18 -3.62 -2.42
N ARG A 237 -1.68 -3.06 -1.32
CA ARG A 237 -1.05 -3.15 0.00
C ARG A 237 -2.02 -3.78 0.98
N GLY A 238 -1.54 -4.69 1.79
CA GLY A 238 -2.33 -5.34 2.83
C GLY A 238 -1.56 -5.48 4.12
N ILE A 239 -2.21 -5.23 5.25
CA ILE A 239 -1.67 -5.52 6.58
C ILE A 239 -2.73 -6.30 7.34
N THR A 240 -2.33 -7.45 7.87
CA THR A 240 -3.16 -8.26 8.77
C THR A 240 -2.40 -8.48 10.07
N ASN A 241 -3.00 -8.10 11.17
CA ASN A 241 -2.44 -8.32 12.51
C ASN A 241 -3.46 -9.06 13.37
N ALA A 242 -3.01 -10.08 14.07
CA ALA A 242 -3.75 -10.69 15.17
C ALA A 242 -2.96 -10.47 16.45
N PHE A 243 -3.62 -9.96 17.47
CA PHE A 243 -3.04 -9.67 18.76
C PHE A 243 -3.79 -10.45 19.83
N LEU A 244 -3.07 -11.25 20.60
CA LEU A 244 -3.61 -11.97 21.76
C LEU A 244 -2.77 -11.65 22.98
N SER A 245 -3.43 -11.26 24.07
CA SER A 245 -2.74 -10.99 25.33
C SER A 245 -3.50 -11.54 26.53
N GLY A 246 -2.77 -11.84 27.59
CA GLY A 246 -3.30 -12.25 28.88
C GLY A 246 -2.60 -11.54 30.02
N LEU A 247 -3.38 -11.12 31.02
CA LEU A 247 -2.89 -10.60 32.29
C LEU A 247 -3.49 -11.41 33.42
N HIS A 248 -2.63 -11.95 34.28
CA HIS A 248 -2.99 -12.76 35.43
C HIS A 248 -2.42 -12.13 36.70
N SER A 249 -3.28 -11.93 37.70
CA SER A 249 -2.92 -11.36 38.99
C SER A 249 -3.09 -12.43 40.08
N PHE A 250 -2.04 -12.66 40.84
CA PHE A 250 -1.99 -13.59 41.94
C PHE A 250 -1.63 -12.86 43.25
N ASP A 251 -1.83 -13.50 44.38
CA ASP A 251 -1.44 -12.97 45.68
C ASP A 251 -1.98 -11.54 45.90
N GLN A 252 -3.30 -11.39 45.75
CA GLN A 252 -4.00 -10.09 45.89
C GLN A 252 -3.40 -8.94 45.01
N GLY A 253 -2.75 -9.32 43.90
CA GLY A 253 -2.14 -8.36 42.97
C GLY A 253 -0.65 -8.09 43.22
N ASN A 254 -0.03 -8.77 44.21
CA ASN A 254 1.41 -8.63 44.49
C ASN A 254 2.26 -9.34 43.42
N PHE A 255 1.74 -10.40 42.77
CA PHE A 255 2.40 -11.08 41.67
C PHE A 255 1.52 -11.02 40.41
N LYS A 256 2.12 -10.62 39.27
CA LYS A 256 1.43 -10.53 37.99
C LYS A 256 2.27 -11.20 36.91
N ILE A 257 1.56 -11.86 36.01
CA ILE A 257 2.10 -12.39 34.75
C ILE A 257 1.33 -11.74 33.63
N ASP A 258 2.02 -11.09 32.70
CA ASP A 258 1.44 -10.62 31.45
C ASP A 258 2.19 -11.21 30.26
N TRP A 259 1.42 -11.55 29.22
CA TRP A 259 1.96 -12.09 28.00
C TRP A 259 1.24 -11.56 26.77
N VAL A 260 1.96 -11.50 25.67
CA VAL A 260 1.47 -11.05 24.36
C VAL A 260 1.98 -11.99 23.28
N ILE A 261 1.12 -12.26 22.30
CA ILE A 261 1.47 -12.91 21.03
C ILE A 261 0.83 -12.08 19.93
N SER A 262 1.63 -11.65 18.95
CA SER A 262 1.16 -10.78 17.86
C SER A 262 1.83 -11.10 16.53
N PRO A 263 1.29 -12.02 15.73
CA PRO A 263 1.67 -12.17 14.33
C PRO A 263 1.14 -11.02 13.48
N THR A 264 1.98 -10.54 12.57
CA THR A 264 1.65 -9.52 11.57
C THR A 264 2.10 -9.98 10.20
N PHE A 265 1.22 -9.90 9.22
CA PHE A 265 1.49 -10.18 7.82
C PHE A 265 1.27 -8.91 7.01
N ALA A 266 2.29 -8.51 6.26
CA ALA A 266 2.21 -7.35 5.38
C ALA A 266 2.54 -7.77 3.95
N LYS A 267 1.87 -7.16 2.97
CA LYS A 267 2.15 -7.36 1.54
C LYS A 267 2.16 -6.02 0.81
N ILE A 268 3.04 -5.89 -0.16
CA ILE A 268 3.07 -4.81 -1.14
C ILE A 268 3.30 -5.46 -2.50
N HIS A 269 2.30 -5.40 -3.38
CA HIS A 269 2.34 -6.00 -4.70
C HIS A 269 2.08 -4.93 -5.77
N ASP A 270 3.07 -4.64 -6.59
CA ASP A 270 2.87 -3.86 -7.81
C ASP A 270 2.37 -4.80 -8.90
N LYS A 271 1.16 -4.57 -9.34
CA LYS A 271 0.44 -5.40 -10.29
C LYS A 271 0.50 -4.78 -11.68
N ASP A 272 1.38 -5.34 -12.56
CA ASP A 272 1.46 -4.93 -13.95
C ASP A 272 1.74 -3.43 -14.13
N PHE A 273 2.80 -2.94 -13.49
CA PHE A 273 3.31 -1.59 -13.73
C PHE A 273 3.78 -1.46 -15.16
N ARG A 274 3.18 -0.54 -15.93
CA ARG A 274 3.39 -0.36 -17.37
C ARG A 274 4.07 0.96 -17.60
N VAL A 275 5.12 0.96 -18.40
CA VAL A 275 5.82 2.15 -18.85
C VAL A 275 5.97 2.09 -20.36
N VAL A 276 5.63 3.19 -21.01
CA VAL A 276 5.89 3.39 -22.43
C VAL A 276 6.54 4.75 -22.64
N SER A 277 7.59 4.79 -23.45
CA SER A 277 8.22 6.03 -23.89
C SER A 277 8.31 6.02 -25.41
N PHE A 278 7.96 7.14 -26.04
CA PHE A 278 7.94 7.27 -27.49
C PHE A 278 8.29 8.70 -27.90
N GLN A 279 8.86 8.84 -29.07
CA GLN A 279 9.03 10.12 -29.73
C GLN A 279 7.85 10.40 -30.63
N ASP A 280 7.45 11.65 -30.70
CA ASP A 280 6.45 12.17 -31.63
C ASP A 280 7.17 13.12 -32.60
N GLU A 281 7.34 12.66 -33.83
CA GLU A 281 7.93 13.43 -34.92
C GLU A 281 6.80 13.68 -35.95
N ASP A 282 6.18 14.87 -35.89
CA ASP A 282 5.09 15.28 -36.79
C ASP A 282 3.90 14.30 -36.85
N GLY A 283 3.51 13.77 -35.69
CA GLY A 283 2.42 12.81 -35.56
C GLY A 283 2.81 11.35 -35.84
N VAL A 284 4.08 11.07 -36.09
CA VAL A 284 4.61 9.72 -36.22
C VAL A 284 5.24 9.28 -34.92
N TYR A 285 4.60 8.32 -34.24
CA TYR A 285 5.10 7.74 -32.99
C TYR A 285 6.13 6.66 -33.26
N SER A 286 7.31 6.80 -32.68
CA SER A 286 8.40 5.85 -32.82
C SER A 286 9.02 5.48 -31.47
N PHE A 287 9.49 4.24 -31.35
CA PHE A 287 10.32 3.78 -30.22
C PHE A 287 11.77 3.88 -30.62
N LYS A 288 12.59 4.49 -29.78
CA LYS A 288 14.04 4.49 -29.92
C LYS A 288 14.65 3.36 -29.11
N GLU A 289 15.91 3.05 -29.38
CA GLU A 289 16.67 2.10 -28.58
C GLU A 289 16.61 2.45 -27.09
N ASN A 290 16.40 1.44 -26.24
CA ASN A 290 16.20 1.56 -24.80
C ASN A 290 14.91 2.26 -24.31
N THR A 291 13.96 2.53 -25.22
CA THR A 291 12.64 3.10 -24.87
C THR A 291 11.48 2.12 -25.05
N GLU A 292 11.76 0.83 -25.22
CA GLU A 292 10.74 -0.19 -25.45
C GLU A 292 9.73 -0.22 -24.29
N PRO A 293 8.47 -0.52 -24.60
CA PRO A 293 7.44 -0.67 -23.56
C PRO A 293 7.84 -1.73 -22.53
N LYS A 294 7.65 -1.42 -21.25
CA LYS A 294 8.01 -2.31 -20.15
C LYS A 294 6.79 -2.62 -19.30
N ARG A 295 6.77 -3.84 -18.78
CA ARG A 295 5.82 -4.29 -17.76
C ARG A 295 6.58 -4.90 -16.61
N ILE A 296 6.18 -4.56 -15.40
CA ILE A 296 6.91 -4.92 -14.19
C ILE A 296 5.92 -5.43 -13.16
N TRP A 297 6.24 -6.56 -12.56
CA TRP A 297 5.56 -7.11 -11.38
C TRP A 297 6.56 -7.18 -10.25
N ARG A 298 6.17 -6.66 -9.09
CA ARG A 298 6.99 -6.74 -7.88
C ARG A 298 6.11 -7.22 -6.74
N THR A 299 6.64 -8.11 -5.92
CA THR A 299 5.98 -8.61 -4.73
C THR A 299 6.93 -8.50 -3.54
N ASN A 300 6.41 -8.00 -2.45
CA ASN A 300 7.07 -8.03 -1.16
C ASN A 300 6.06 -8.53 -0.12
N ASP A 301 6.36 -9.67 0.47
CA ASP A 301 5.56 -10.28 1.53
C ASP A 301 6.42 -10.38 2.78
N GLU A 302 5.92 -9.87 3.89
CA GLU A 302 6.60 -9.81 5.17
C GLU A 302 5.75 -10.49 6.24
N SER A 303 6.40 -11.28 7.09
CA SER A 303 5.80 -11.90 8.26
C SER A 303 6.60 -11.55 9.50
N ASN A 304 5.94 -10.96 10.48
CA ASN A 304 6.55 -10.59 11.75
C ASN A 304 5.81 -11.26 12.91
N TYR A 305 6.55 -11.84 13.84
CA TYR A 305 6.02 -12.53 15.00
C TYR A 305 6.60 -11.92 16.27
N VAL A 306 5.74 -11.34 17.09
CA VAL A 306 6.13 -10.76 18.37
C VAL A 306 5.55 -11.60 19.50
N SER A 307 6.39 -11.97 20.46
CA SER A 307 5.97 -12.58 21.72
C SER A 307 6.66 -11.89 22.88
N LYS A 308 5.91 -11.64 23.95
CA LYS A 308 6.38 -10.99 25.17
C LYS A 308 5.83 -11.76 26.37
N LEU A 309 6.67 -11.97 27.39
CA LEU A 309 6.29 -12.55 28.66
C LEU A 309 6.96 -11.77 29.78
N ASN A 310 6.16 -11.19 30.68
CA ASN A 310 6.65 -10.42 31.82
C ASN A 310 6.15 -11.00 33.14
N PHE A 311 7.00 -10.93 34.12
CA PHE A 311 6.72 -11.27 35.51
C PHE A 311 6.98 -10.03 36.36
N SER A 312 6.01 -9.63 37.17
CA SER A 312 6.17 -8.53 38.11
C SER A 312 5.76 -8.95 39.52
N LYS A 313 6.59 -8.63 40.52
CA LYS A 313 6.33 -8.90 41.93
C LYS A 313 6.59 -7.63 42.75
N LYS A 314 5.62 -7.24 43.56
CA LYS A 314 5.78 -6.15 44.52
C LYS A 314 6.49 -6.67 45.78
N TYR A 315 7.54 -5.99 46.17
CA TYR A 315 8.21 -6.21 47.46
C TYR A 315 7.93 -5.00 48.35
N ILE A 316 7.51 -5.27 49.59
CA ILE A 316 7.44 -4.23 50.61
C ILE A 316 8.79 -4.25 51.31
N LEU A 317 9.61 -3.24 51.05
CA LEU A 317 10.82 -3.00 51.82
C LEU A 317 10.36 -2.31 53.14
N PHE A 318 10.48 -3.01 54.23
CA PHE A 318 10.26 -2.40 55.53
C PHE A 318 11.31 -1.30 55.74
N GLN A 319 10.85 -0.11 56.04
CA GLN A 319 11.67 0.96 56.60
C GLN A 319 11.87 0.72 58.10
#